data_f7b112ba8f3f680bc82672b0b6b3119e
#
_entry.id   f7b112ba8f3f680bc82672b0b6b3119e
#
_cell.length_a   1.000
_cell.length_b   1.000
_cell.length_c   1.000
_cell.angle_alpha   90.00
_cell.angle_beta   90.00
_cell.angle_gamma   90.00
#
_symmetry.space_group_name_H-M   'P 1'
#
loop_
_entity.id
_entity.type
_entity.pdbx_description
1 polymer ?
#
loop_
_entity_poly.entity_id
_entity_poly.type
_entity_poly.pdbx_seq_one_letter_code
_entity_poly.pdbx_strand_id
1 'polypeptide(L)'
;MSTDNIVAPNDKVEMFTFGDPTPVLDSNQLFYFGECWTHNKWYEPPVDLEGLAKSLQAAPHHSSSIYVKRNILVKSFVPHPLLSRMEFSRFALDFIVFGNAYLERVLSRTGQVLTLKAALAKYMRRGTNLDLYYFVPTFQDEHEFEKGSIYHLISPDVNQEV
;
A
#
# COMPACT_ATOMS: atom_id res chain seq x y z
N MET A 1 -36.58 70.21 10.62
CA MET A 1 -36.68 68.96 9.88
C MET A 1 -35.26 68.41 9.72
N SER A 2 -34.89 67.55 10.62
CA SER A 2 -33.58 66.88 10.62
C SER A 2 -33.69 65.62 9.78
N THR A 3 -32.88 65.51 8.74
CA THR A 3 -32.80 64.30 7.96
C THR A 3 -31.68 63.44 8.58
N ASP A 4 -32.13 62.38 9.26
CA ASP A 4 -31.24 61.36 9.79
C ASP A 4 -30.64 60.56 8.63
N ASN A 5 -29.32 60.72 8.44
CA ASN A 5 -28.54 59.85 7.57
C ASN A 5 -28.38 58.47 8.25
N ILE A 6 -29.17 57.52 7.78
CA ILE A 6 -28.94 56.12 8.11
C ILE A 6 -27.69 55.63 7.35
N VAL A 7 -26.59 55.55 8.07
CA VAL A 7 -25.39 54.88 7.57
C VAL A 7 -25.66 53.40 7.58
N ALA A 8 -25.68 52.79 6.41
CA ALA A 8 -25.77 51.36 6.28
C ALA A 8 -24.53 50.67 6.90
N PRO A 9 -24.66 49.56 7.63
CA PRO A 9 -23.54 48.83 8.16
C PRO A 9 -22.68 48.37 7.02
N ASN A 10 -21.38 48.65 7.07
CA ASN A 10 -20.35 48.11 6.17
C ASN A 10 -20.29 46.59 6.39
N ASP A 11 -21.06 45.85 5.65
CA ASP A 11 -20.87 44.41 5.54
C ASP A 11 -19.52 44.18 4.84
N LYS A 12 -18.48 43.97 5.64
CA LYS A 12 -17.22 43.42 5.15
C LYS A 12 -17.51 41.97 4.75
N VAL A 13 -17.70 41.75 3.47
CA VAL A 13 -17.68 40.39 2.89
C VAL A 13 -16.23 39.93 2.96
N GLU A 14 -15.89 39.17 3.98
CA GLU A 14 -14.61 38.45 4.04
C GLU A 14 -14.70 37.26 3.09
N MET A 15 -14.10 37.40 1.92
CA MET A 15 -13.94 36.25 0.99
C MET A 15 -12.76 35.42 1.51
N PHE A 16 -13.09 34.25 2.03
CA PHE A 16 -12.10 33.21 2.26
C PHE A 16 -11.79 32.54 0.92
N THR A 17 -10.67 32.82 0.33
CA THR A 17 -10.13 32.01 -0.74
C THR A 17 -9.43 30.82 -0.10
N PHE A 18 -10.02 29.63 -0.25
CA PHE A 18 -9.24 28.42 -0.09
C PHE A 18 -8.16 28.47 -1.19
N GLY A 19 -6.89 28.40 -0.82
CA GLY A 19 -5.79 28.33 -1.78
C GLY A 19 -6.05 27.21 -2.80
N ASP A 20 -5.39 27.30 -3.95
CA ASP A 20 -5.49 26.27 -4.96
C ASP A 20 -5.28 24.89 -4.34
N PRO A 21 -6.10 23.88 -4.73
CA PRO A 21 -5.96 22.53 -4.20
C PRO A 21 -4.56 22.04 -4.52
N THR A 22 -3.69 22.01 -3.50
CA THR A 22 -2.37 21.40 -3.62
C THR A 22 -2.53 19.88 -3.47
N PRO A 23 -1.89 19.08 -4.34
CA PRO A 23 -1.89 17.65 -4.19
C PRO A 23 -1.36 17.27 -2.81
N VAL A 24 -2.04 16.36 -2.13
CA VAL A 24 -1.65 15.86 -0.80
C VAL A 24 -0.23 15.27 -0.83
N LEU A 25 0.24 14.87 -2.00
CA LEU A 25 1.56 14.35 -2.30
C LEU A 25 2.48 15.39 -2.94
N ASP A 26 2.32 16.67 -2.62
CA ASP A 26 3.27 17.67 -3.06
C ASP A 26 4.68 17.36 -2.51
N SER A 27 5.70 17.63 -3.31
CA SER A 27 7.10 17.22 -3.10
C SER A 27 7.65 17.46 -1.69
N ASN A 28 7.13 18.47 -0.98
CA ASN A 28 7.50 18.75 0.40
C ASN A 28 6.93 17.75 1.41
N GLN A 29 5.80 17.11 1.13
CA GLN A 29 5.24 16.07 2.00
C GLN A 29 5.88 14.70 1.73
N LEU A 30 6.30 14.43 0.49
CA LEU A 30 7.08 13.23 0.16
C LEU A 30 8.39 13.15 0.95
N PHE A 31 9.01 14.28 1.27
CA PHE A 31 10.19 14.31 2.15
C PHE A 31 9.88 13.85 3.58
N TYR A 32 8.71 14.14 4.10
CA TYR A 32 8.28 13.66 5.42
C TYR A 32 7.86 12.18 5.41
N PHE A 33 7.32 11.68 4.30
CA PHE A 33 6.95 10.27 4.12
C PHE A 33 8.12 9.42 3.60
N GLY A 34 9.17 10.05 3.07
CA GLY A 34 10.31 9.38 2.46
C GLY A 34 11.37 8.87 3.43
N GLU A 35 11.28 9.17 4.73
CA GLU A 35 12.18 8.62 5.73
C GLU A 35 11.76 7.19 6.07
N CYS A 36 12.10 6.24 5.21
CA CYS A 36 12.10 4.83 5.58
C CYS A 36 13.14 4.61 6.68
N TRP A 37 12.69 4.16 7.84
CA TRP A 37 13.60 3.77 8.90
C TRP A 37 14.36 2.51 8.47
N THR A 38 15.67 2.56 8.56
CA THR A 38 16.52 1.39 8.32
C THR A 38 16.71 0.64 9.63
N HIS A 39 16.21 -0.59 9.68
CA HIS A 39 16.54 -1.51 10.75
C HIS A 39 17.66 -2.40 10.24
N ASN A 40 18.92 -2.04 10.48
CA ASN A 40 20.18 -2.71 10.07
C ASN A 40 20.14 -3.60 8.81
N LYS A 41 19.15 -4.46 8.67
CA LYS A 41 18.99 -5.46 7.60
C LYS A 41 17.92 -5.10 6.55
N TRP A 42 16.86 -4.39 6.94
CA TRP A 42 15.70 -4.06 6.06
C TRP A 42 15.21 -2.64 6.27
N TYR A 43 14.39 -2.20 5.34
CA TYR A 43 13.66 -0.93 5.41
C TYR A 43 12.30 -1.12 6.07
N GLU A 44 11.99 -0.32 7.08
CA GLU A 44 10.64 -0.21 7.60
C GLU A 44 9.83 0.74 6.72
N PRO A 45 8.62 0.33 6.29
CA PRO A 45 7.76 1.21 5.50
C PRO A 45 7.32 2.40 6.35
N PRO A 46 7.15 3.61 5.72
CA PRO A 46 6.70 4.82 6.42
C PRO A 46 5.21 4.74 6.81
N VAL A 47 4.53 3.66 6.48
CA VAL A 47 3.11 3.44 6.70
C VAL A 47 2.91 2.31 7.68
N ASP A 48 2.01 2.50 8.66
CA ASP A 48 1.61 1.44 9.57
C ASP A 48 0.77 0.39 8.84
N LEU A 49 1.42 -0.70 8.43
CA LEU A 49 0.76 -1.83 7.76
C LEU A 49 -0.23 -2.57 8.67
N GLU A 50 -0.01 -2.52 9.99
CA GLU A 50 -0.97 -3.10 10.93
C GLU A 50 -2.24 -2.26 11.02
N GLY A 51 -2.11 -0.94 11.07
CA GLY A 51 -3.22 0.01 10.99
C GLY A 51 -4.02 -0.17 9.70
N LEU A 52 -3.35 -0.33 8.55
CA LEU A 52 -4.01 -0.63 7.27
C LEU A 52 -4.79 -1.95 7.31
N ALA A 53 -4.22 -3.01 7.85
CA ALA A 53 -4.91 -4.30 7.99
C ALA A 53 -6.13 -4.19 8.89
N LYS A 54 -6.05 -3.44 9.99
CA LYS A 54 -7.17 -3.17 10.89
C LYS A 54 -8.24 -2.30 10.24
N SER A 55 -7.85 -1.31 9.44
CA SER A 55 -8.77 -0.41 8.73
C SER A 55 -9.69 -1.15 7.75
N LEU A 56 -9.19 -2.24 7.15
CA LEU A 56 -9.99 -3.11 6.28
C LEU A 56 -11.23 -3.65 7.01
N GLN A 57 -11.14 -3.91 8.31
CA GLN A 57 -12.23 -4.45 9.12
C GLN A 57 -13.03 -3.37 9.87
N ALA A 58 -12.49 -2.15 9.98
CA ALA A 58 -13.07 -1.09 10.78
C ALA A 58 -14.39 -0.54 10.19
N ALA A 59 -14.55 -0.54 8.86
CA ALA A 59 -15.73 -0.02 8.19
C ALA A 59 -16.29 -1.02 7.17
N PRO A 60 -17.54 -1.48 7.32
CA PRO A 60 -18.17 -2.46 6.42
C PRO A 60 -18.21 -2.00 4.96
N HIS A 61 -18.45 -0.71 4.73
CA HIS A 61 -18.47 -0.15 3.38
C HIS A 61 -17.10 -0.19 2.70
N HIS A 62 -16.02 0.02 3.46
CA HIS A 62 -14.66 -0.05 2.95
C HIS A 62 -14.28 -1.50 2.59
N SER A 63 -14.49 -2.42 3.51
CA SER A 63 -14.18 -3.84 3.27
C SER A 63 -14.98 -4.43 2.11
N SER A 64 -16.27 -4.10 2.02
CA SER A 64 -17.14 -4.54 0.93
C SER A 64 -16.59 -4.14 -0.44
N SER A 65 -16.19 -2.88 -0.60
CA SER A 65 -15.63 -2.35 -1.85
C SER A 65 -14.34 -3.06 -2.24
N ILE A 66 -13.46 -3.33 -1.27
CA ILE A 66 -12.20 -4.05 -1.49
C ILE A 66 -12.45 -5.50 -1.91
N TYR A 67 -13.38 -6.19 -1.23
CA TYR A 67 -13.74 -7.56 -1.61
C TYR A 67 -14.39 -7.66 -2.98
N VAL A 68 -15.19 -6.68 -3.39
CA VAL A 68 -15.74 -6.63 -4.75
C VAL A 68 -14.61 -6.51 -5.78
N LYS A 69 -13.67 -5.57 -5.58
CA LYS A 69 -12.51 -5.41 -6.47
C LYS A 69 -11.69 -6.70 -6.57
N ARG A 70 -11.36 -7.32 -5.43
CA ARG A 70 -10.67 -8.60 -5.38
C ARG A 70 -11.43 -9.68 -6.15
N ASN A 71 -12.73 -9.81 -5.95
CA ASN A 71 -13.55 -10.84 -6.60
C ASN A 71 -13.59 -10.66 -8.12
N ILE A 72 -13.63 -9.42 -8.61
CA ILE A 72 -13.55 -9.12 -10.05
C ILE A 72 -12.21 -9.59 -10.62
N LEU A 73 -11.09 -9.27 -9.95
CA LEU A 73 -9.76 -9.73 -10.35
C LEU A 73 -9.66 -11.26 -10.35
N VAL A 74 -10.14 -11.90 -9.30
CA VAL A 74 -10.13 -13.38 -9.20
C VAL A 74 -11.00 -14.03 -10.25
N LYS A 75 -12.11 -13.41 -10.64
CA LYS A 75 -12.98 -13.91 -11.71
C LYS A 75 -12.30 -13.85 -13.08
N SER A 76 -11.55 -12.79 -13.34
CA SER A 76 -10.82 -12.59 -14.61
C SER A 76 -9.54 -13.44 -14.69
N PHE A 77 -9.05 -13.94 -13.54
CA PHE A 77 -7.81 -14.72 -13.49
C PHE A 77 -7.98 -16.10 -14.11
N VAL A 78 -7.11 -16.43 -15.05
CA VAL A 78 -6.96 -17.77 -15.61
C VAL A 78 -5.94 -18.53 -14.77
N PRO A 79 -6.33 -19.61 -14.07
CA PRO A 79 -5.42 -20.39 -13.25
C PRO A 79 -4.21 -20.90 -14.04
N HIS A 80 -3.05 -20.85 -13.44
CA HIS A 80 -1.80 -21.37 -13.98
C HIS A 80 -1.35 -22.58 -13.14
N PRO A 81 -0.66 -23.59 -13.70
CA PRO A 81 -0.17 -24.73 -12.94
C PRO A 81 0.66 -24.35 -11.70
N LEU A 82 1.39 -23.25 -11.77
CA LEU A 82 2.22 -22.75 -10.65
C LEU A 82 1.46 -21.84 -9.70
N LEU A 83 0.32 -21.27 -10.09
CA LEU A 83 -0.41 -20.28 -9.28
C LEU A 83 -1.90 -20.63 -9.25
N SER A 84 -2.35 -21.10 -8.11
CA SER A 84 -3.77 -21.42 -7.91
C SER A 84 -4.61 -20.15 -7.78
N ARG A 85 -5.92 -20.28 -8.07
CA ARG A 85 -6.88 -19.17 -7.87
C ARG A 85 -6.93 -18.69 -6.42
N MET A 86 -6.72 -19.58 -5.45
CA MET A 86 -6.72 -19.23 -4.04
C MET A 86 -5.51 -18.37 -3.68
N GLU A 87 -4.30 -18.74 -4.14
CA GLU A 87 -3.09 -17.94 -3.92
C GLU A 87 -3.17 -16.58 -4.64
N PHE A 88 -3.71 -16.58 -5.87
CA PHE A 88 -3.96 -15.32 -6.57
C PHE A 88 -4.97 -14.43 -5.82
N SER A 89 -5.99 -15.00 -5.20
CA SER A 89 -6.97 -14.23 -4.40
C SER A 89 -6.32 -13.55 -3.18
N ARG A 90 -5.38 -14.22 -2.51
CA ARG A 90 -4.60 -13.64 -1.40
C ARG A 90 -3.68 -12.54 -1.89
N PHE A 91 -2.95 -12.81 -2.95
CA PHE A 91 -2.06 -11.86 -3.61
C PHE A 91 -2.81 -10.59 -4.05
N ALA A 92 -3.98 -10.73 -4.70
CA ALA A 92 -4.80 -9.62 -5.14
C ALA A 92 -5.36 -8.80 -3.95
N LEU A 93 -5.72 -9.46 -2.85
CA LEU A 93 -6.17 -8.77 -1.65
C LEU A 93 -5.05 -7.92 -1.04
N ASP A 94 -3.85 -8.49 -0.89
CA ASP A 94 -2.69 -7.79 -0.36
C ASP A 94 -2.33 -6.58 -1.23
N PHE A 95 -2.36 -6.74 -2.55
CA PHE A 95 -2.11 -5.65 -3.48
C PHE A 95 -3.11 -4.49 -3.33
N ILE A 96 -4.41 -4.79 -3.20
CA ILE A 96 -5.45 -3.76 -3.06
C ILE A 96 -5.35 -3.04 -1.71
N VAL A 97 -4.98 -3.76 -0.64
CA VAL A 97 -4.94 -3.22 0.73
C VAL A 97 -3.64 -2.45 0.99
N PHE A 98 -2.51 -3.01 0.59
CA PHE A 98 -1.17 -2.50 0.95
C PHE A 98 -0.45 -1.80 -0.21
N GLY A 99 -0.97 -1.87 -1.44
CA GLY A 99 -0.26 -1.40 -2.62
C GLY A 99 0.95 -2.26 -3.01
N ASN A 100 1.22 -3.30 -2.23
CA ASN A 100 2.32 -4.24 -2.40
C ASN A 100 1.81 -5.66 -2.31
N ALA A 101 2.33 -6.56 -3.15
CA ALA A 101 2.03 -7.98 -3.06
C ALA A 101 3.25 -8.82 -3.43
N TYR A 102 3.38 -9.96 -2.79
CA TYR A 102 4.55 -10.82 -2.89
C TYR A 102 4.14 -12.25 -3.20
N LEU A 103 4.88 -12.88 -4.11
CA LEU A 103 4.78 -14.30 -4.39
C LEU A 103 6.13 -14.98 -4.07
N GLU A 104 6.09 -15.94 -3.19
CA GLU A 104 7.21 -16.81 -2.90
C GLU A 104 7.28 -17.94 -3.93
N ARG A 105 8.45 -18.18 -4.45
CA ARG A 105 8.76 -19.26 -5.35
C ARG A 105 9.20 -20.50 -4.58
N VAL A 106 8.31 -21.48 -4.45
CA VAL A 106 8.62 -22.74 -3.79
C VAL A 106 9.32 -23.67 -4.78
N LEU A 107 10.54 -24.07 -4.44
CA LEU A 107 11.38 -24.93 -5.27
C LEU A 107 11.30 -26.39 -4.83
N SER A 108 11.44 -27.30 -5.80
CA SER A 108 11.68 -28.72 -5.54
C SER A 108 13.14 -28.93 -5.08
N ARG A 109 13.44 -30.15 -4.62
CA ARG A 109 14.81 -30.56 -4.30
C ARG A 109 15.76 -30.49 -5.51
N THR A 110 15.22 -30.48 -6.72
CA THR A 110 15.98 -30.38 -7.97
C THR A 110 16.10 -28.95 -8.49
N GLY A 111 15.62 -27.94 -7.73
CA GLY A 111 15.66 -26.53 -8.11
C GLY A 111 14.55 -26.10 -9.08
N GLN A 112 13.62 -26.98 -9.44
CA GLN A 112 12.48 -26.62 -10.29
C GLN A 112 11.38 -25.93 -9.47
N VAL A 113 10.71 -24.92 -10.05
CA VAL A 113 9.58 -24.24 -9.41
C VAL A 113 8.39 -25.20 -9.35
N LEU A 114 7.94 -25.50 -8.15
CA LEU A 114 6.75 -26.32 -7.90
C LEU A 114 5.47 -25.49 -7.89
N THR A 115 5.50 -24.38 -7.19
CA THR A 115 4.32 -23.53 -7.00
C THR A 115 4.75 -22.13 -6.55
N LEU A 116 3.85 -21.19 -6.76
CA LEU A 116 3.93 -19.83 -6.23
C LEU A 116 2.94 -19.69 -5.09
N LYS A 117 3.39 -19.18 -3.95
CA LYS A 117 2.57 -18.91 -2.78
C LYS A 117 2.54 -17.44 -2.47
N ALA A 118 1.37 -16.92 -2.11
CA ALA A 118 1.25 -15.54 -1.66
C ALA A 118 1.91 -15.40 -0.27
N ALA A 119 2.93 -14.55 -0.18
CA ALA A 119 3.52 -14.14 1.09
C ALA A 119 2.78 -12.92 1.62
N LEU A 120 2.46 -12.90 2.93
CA LEU A 120 1.67 -11.85 3.55
C LEU A 120 2.41 -10.50 3.50
N ALA A 121 1.92 -9.56 2.69
CA ALA A 121 2.54 -8.26 2.48
C ALA A 121 2.75 -7.47 3.78
N LYS A 122 1.87 -7.64 4.76
CA LYS A 122 1.97 -7.02 6.08
C LYS A 122 3.33 -7.27 6.75
N TYR A 123 3.89 -8.47 6.58
CA TYR A 123 5.11 -8.90 7.24
C TYR A 123 6.34 -8.87 6.33
N MET A 124 6.15 -8.59 5.05
CA MET A 124 7.26 -8.53 4.11
C MET A 124 7.99 -7.20 4.22
N ARG A 125 9.33 -7.29 4.24
CA ARG A 125 10.23 -6.15 4.26
C ARG A 125 11.27 -6.29 3.16
N ARG A 126 11.62 -5.18 2.52
CA ARG A 126 12.70 -5.16 1.56
C ARG A 126 14.03 -4.94 2.29
N GLY A 127 15.04 -5.74 1.96
CA GLY A 127 16.35 -5.61 2.55
C GLY A 127 17.07 -4.32 2.15
N THR A 128 18.04 -3.89 2.98
CA THR A 128 18.99 -2.83 2.62
C THR A 128 19.80 -3.22 1.38
N ASN A 129 20.09 -4.51 1.23
CA ASN A 129 20.43 -5.09 -0.04
C ASN A 129 19.12 -5.31 -0.81
N LEU A 130 18.89 -4.54 -1.87
CA LEU A 130 17.66 -4.50 -2.64
C LEU A 130 17.29 -5.84 -3.31
N ASP A 131 18.20 -6.78 -3.36
CA ASP A 131 17.96 -8.12 -3.89
C ASP A 131 17.34 -9.08 -2.87
N LEU A 132 17.33 -8.71 -1.59
CA LEU A 132 16.88 -9.56 -0.49
C LEU A 132 15.53 -9.09 0.06
N TYR A 133 14.76 -10.05 0.52
CA TYR A 133 13.50 -9.84 1.21
C TYR A 133 13.50 -10.57 2.54
N TYR A 134 12.82 -9.99 3.51
CA TYR A 134 12.67 -10.52 4.86
C TYR A 134 11.21 -10.68 5.20
N PHE A 135 10.87 -11.78 5.85
CA PHE A 135 9.57 -11.98 6.47
C PHE A 135 9.73 -11.77 7.97
N VAL A 136 9.07 -10.73 8.50
CA VAL A 136 9.23 -10.27 9.88
C VAL A 136 7.87 -10.24 10.57
N PRO A 137 7.36 -11.39 11.05
CA PRO A 137 6.09 -11.43 11.78
C PRO A 137 6.20 -10.77 13.15
N THR A 138 7.38 -10.86 13.77
CA THR A 138 7.74 -10.25 15.05
C THR A 138 9.20 -9.84 14.99
N PHE A 139 9.60 -8.80 15.69
CA PHE A 139 11.00 -8.32 15.70
C PHE A 139 12.05 -9.36 16.12
N GLN A 140 11.63 -10.47 16.71
CA GLN A 140 12.51 -11.57 17.15
C GLN A 140 12.56 -12.73 16.15
N ASP A 141 11.55 -12.83 15.27
CA ASP A 141 11.45 -13.90 14.28
C ASP A 141 11.60 -13.29 12.88
N GLU A 142 12.79 -13.34 12.34
CA GLU A 142 13.07 -12.93 10.96
C GLU A 142 13.39 -14.13 10.09
N HIS A 143 12.86 -14.18 8.89
CA HIS A 143 13.22 -15.14 7.87
C HIS A 143 13.73 -14.41 6.64
N GLU A 144 14.99 -14.65 6.29
CA GLU A 144 15.59 -14.12 5.08
C GLU A 144 15.29 -15.05 3.91
N PHE A 145 14.82 -14.48 2.80
CA PHE A 145 14.62 -15.23 1.57
C PHE A 145 15.85 -15.18 0.69
N GLU A 146 16.16 -16.31 0.06
CA GLU A 146 17.22 -16.38 -0.93
C GLU A 146 16.96 -15.41 -2.10
N LYS A 147 18.04 -14.88 -2.68
CA LYS A 147 17.95 -13.98 -3.82
C LYS A 147 17.12 -14.58 -4.95
N GLY A 148 16.15 -13.82 -5.43
CA GLY A 148 15.25 -14.24 -6.51
C GLY A 148 14.14 -15.22 -6.11
N SER A 149 13.96 -15.50 -4.81
CA SER A 149 12.85 -16.35 -4.32
C SER A 149 11.52 -15.61 -4.27
N ILE A 150 11.54 -14.29 -4.21
CA ILE A 150 10.36 -13.46 -4.09
C ILE A 150 10.12 -12.66 -5.38
N TYR A 151 8.90 -12.73 -5.89
CA TYR A 151 8.38 -11.80 -6.88
C TYR A 151 7.59 -10.72 -6.17
N HIS A 152 7.99 -9.47 -6.36
CA HIS A 152 7.36 -8.30 -5.74
C HIS A 152 6.61 -7.50 -6.79
N LEU A 153 5.32 -7.27 -6.55
CA LEU A 153 4.49 -6.33 -7.31
C LEU A 153 4.24 -5.11 -6.44
N ILE A 154 4.66 -3.95 -6.93
CA ILE A 154 4.40 -2.64 -6.32
C ILE A 154 3.34 -1.93 -7.14
N SER A 155 2.39 -1.27 -6.49
CA SER A 155 1.51 -0.34 -7.18
C SER A 155 2.36 0.81 -7.70
N PRO A 156 2.38 1.08 -9.01
CA PRO A 156 3.12 2.22 -9.53
C PRO A 156 2.52 3.49 -8.92
N ASP A 157 3.36 4.29 -8.30
CA ASP A 157 2.97 5.65 -7.95
C ASP A 157 2.74 6.42 -9.25
N VAL A 158 1.73 7.28 -9.27
CA VAL A 158 1.35 8.05 -10.46
C VAL A 158 2.50 8.92 -10.99
N ASN A 159 3.51 9.15 -10.15
CA ASN A 159 4.70 9.94 -10.46
C ASN A 159 5.98 9.13 -10.69
N GLN A 160 5.94 7.80 -10.60
CA GLN A 160 7.06 6.96 -11.02
C GLN A 160 6.88 6.62 -12.48
N GLU A 161 7.49 7.43 -13.34
CA GLU A 161 7.81 6.99 -14.69
C GLU A 161 8.81 5.83 -14.59
N VAL A 162 8.39 4.67 -15.07
CA VAL A 162 9.22 3.47 -15.18
C VAL A 162 10.20 3.64 -16.33
#